data_060257c5e4a13432d1416a13a620ed0c
#
_entry.id   060257c5e4a13432d1416a13a620ed0c
#
_cell.length_a   1.000
_cell.length_b   1.000
_cell.length_c   1.000
_cell.angle_alpha   90.00
_cell.angle_beta   90.00
_cell.angle_gamma   90.00
#
_symmetry.space_group_name_H-M   'P 1'
#
loop_
_entity.id
_entity.type
_entity.pdbx_description
1 polymer ?
#
loop_
_entity_poly.entity_id
_entity_poly.type
_entity_poly.pdbx_seq_one_letter_code
_entity_poly.pdbx_strand_id
1 'polypeptide(L)'
;LALILTLAGQWLLEPPPDTKLGIALFVVALFALGWGLYRGEWTLAPLAETSDGTDPLTYRPVVLILSLGLGLWAFTLLGENLFTTLNVTVWIFAVLAFMGAFWIQSGGTRNWLAQTVGFFKRETWTIIISRWAILLIAVTALAFFFRFTQTATVPAEPFSDHAEKLYDVYDVSQGDTHIFFTRNTGREAIQMYWTLWVANIFGTGLSYLSLKLGAAILGFLTLPFIYLLGKEIGGTRVALFAFMLAGIAYWPNVISRIGLRFPLYPLFVAPTLLFLLRGLRSRNRNDFLLSGLFLGLGLHGYSPFRIVPFVVITAFILYWMHSQSKGARREAPVWLAMLALTSLLVFLPLLRFWIDNPDIFGFRAFSRLSTVAQPLPGPAPLIFASNVGKALMMFNLDDGEIWVNSIPHRPALDVVTGALFLLGFVLVLIRYIRKRHWQDLFLLVSIPLLQLPSTLSLAFPGENPALNRAGAASIPAFLLAALALDGLVTSLKGRGLRNVVTWGLTGILLVTSVLQNYNLVFDTFANSFRMGSWNTSDMGRVIREFEQTYGTTETIWVVPF
;
A
#
# COMPACT_ATOMS: atom_id res chain seq x y z
N LEU A 1 11.69 13.96 26.64
CA LEU A 1 11.12 15.28 26.39
C LEU A 1 10.63 15.41 24.93
N ALA A 2 11.46 15.15 23.92
CA ALA A 2 11.08 15.26 22.49
C ALA A 2 9.77 14.52 22.18
N LEU A 3 9.63 13.25 22.60
CA LEU A 3 8.41 12.47 22.40
C LEU A 3 7.19 13.09 23.06
N ILE A 4 7.32 13.59 24.32
CA ILE A 4 6.19 14.20 25.03
C ILE A 4 5.72 15.47 24.29
N LEU A 5 6.66 16.28 23.82
CA LEU A 5 6.34 17.50 23.08
C LEU A 5 5.72 17.20 21.70
N THR A 6 6.21 16.17 21.00
CA THR A 6 5.58 15.77 19.72
C THR A 6 4.20 15.16 19.91
N LEU A 7 3.97 14.37 20.97
CA LEU A 7 2.64 13.87 21.30
C LEU A 7 1.66 15.00 21.63
N ALA A 8 2.09 15.96 22.46
CA ALA A 8 1.28 17.12 22.79
C ALA A 8 1.00 17.99 21.56
N GLY A 9 2.02 18.23 20.73
CA GLY A 9 1.85 18.97 19.48
C GLY A 9 0.88 18.27 18.52
N GLN A 10 1.01 16.95 18.34
CA GLN A 10 0.11 16.18 17.47
C GLN A 10 -1.32 16.15 18.01
N TRP A 11 -1.49 16.06 19.34
CA TRP A 11 -2.82 16.12 19.96
C TRP A 11 -3.53 17.45 19.73
N LEU A 12 -2.79 18.56 19.75
CA LEU A 12 -3.33 19.90 19.47
C LEU A 12 -3.68 20.11 17.97
N LEU A 13 -3.23 19.22 17.08
CA LEU A 13 -3.56 19.25 15.67
C LEU A 13 -4.80 18.39 15.33
N GLU A 14 -5.33 17.60 16.30
CA GLU A 14 -6.64 16.96 16.13
C GLU A 14 -7.77 18.00 16.14
N PRO A 15 -8.87 17.77 15.42
CA PRO A 15 -9.98 18.72 15.37
C PRO A 15 -10.67 18.96 16.74
N PRO A 16 -10.95 20.22 17.14
CA PRO A 16 -10.60 21.48 16.47
C PRO A 16 -9.11 21.84 16.67
N PRO A 17 -8.33 22.09 15.61
CA PRO A 17 -6.89 22.22 15.72
C PRO A 17 -6.43 23.60 16.24
N ASP A 18 -5.50 23.60 17.20
CA ASP A 18 -4.63 24.75 17.48
C ASP A 18 -3.31 24.63 16.71
N THR A 19 -3.35 24.97 15.43
CA THR A 19 -2.23 24.80 14.51
C THR A 19 -0.99 25.59 14.94
N LYS A 20 -1.14 26.78 15.52
CA LYS A 20 -0.01 27.62 15.94
C LYS A 20 0.75 26.97 17.09
N LEU A 21 0.05 26.56 18.12
CA LEU A 21 0.64 25.93 19.30
C LEU A 21 1.19 24.53 18.96
N GLY A 22 0.46 23.74 18.16
CA GLY A 22 0.90 22.43 17.70
C GLY A 22 2.22 22.48 16.94
N ILE A 23 2.34 23.39 15.98
CA ILE A 23 3.60 23.60 15.22
C ILE A 23 4.72 24.12 16.14
N ALA A 24 4.42 25.05 17.03
CA ALA A 24 5.42 25.55 17.98
C ALA A 24 5.99 24.43 18.86
N LEU A 25 5.13 23.51 19.34
CA LEU A 25 5.57 22.33 20.10
C LEU A 25 6.43 21.39 19.25
N PHE A 26 6.11 21.19 17.97
CA PHE A 26 6.95 20.40 17.07
C PHE A 26 8.35 21.01 16.91
N VAL A 27 8.44 22.33 16.72
CA VAL A 27 9.73 23.02 16.62
C VAL A 27 10.55 22.80 17.91
N VAL A 28 9.96 23.02 19.10
CA VAL A 28 10.64 22.79 20.38
C VAL A 28 11.02 21.31 20.55
N ALA A 29 10.17 20.39 20.11
CA ALA A 29 10.45 18.96 20.14
C ALA A 29 11.65 18.58 19.28
N LEU A 30 11.81 19.20 18.10
CA LEU A 30 12.95 18.97 17.22
C LEU A 30 14.26 19.49 17.84
N PHE A 31 14.25 20.62 18.50
CA PHE A 31 15.41 21.08 19.29
C PHE A 31 15.74 20.12 20.45
N ALA A 32 14.73 19.64 21.18
CA ALA A 32 14.91 18.65 22.22
C ALA A 32 15.44 17.30 21.70
N LEU A 33 15.01 16.89 20.50
CA LEU A 33 15.54 15.71 19.80
C LEU A 33 17.01 15.91 19.42
N GLY A 34 17.35 17.07 18.84
CA GLY A 34 18.73 17.42 18.48
C GLY A 34 19.66 17.38 19.68
N TRP A 35 19.23 17.92 20.81
CA TRP A 35 19.95 17.84 22.08
C TRP A 35 20.12 16.40 22.59
N GLY A 36 19.05 15.60 22.55
CA GLY A 36 19.12 14.17 22.91
C GLY A 36 20.09 13.39 22.03
N LEU A 37 20.09 13.66 20.73
CA LEU A 37 21.03 13.03 19.77
C LEU A 37 22.48 13.46 19.99
N TYR A 38 22.71 14.71 20.37
CA TYR A 38 24.04 15.18 20.77
C TYR A 38 24.55 14.41 22.00
N ARG A 39 23.66 14.08 22.94
CA ARG A 39 23.96 13.25 24.12
C ARG A 39 24.03 11.74 23.83
N GLY A 40 23.81 11.29 22.61
CA GLY A 40 23.77 9.87 22.25
C GLY A 40 22.52 9.13 22.73
N GLU A 41 21.42 9.85 22.99
CA GLU A 41 20.23 9.30 23.65
C GLU A 41 19.28 8.65 22.65
N TRP A 42 19.30 8.62 21.45
CA TRP A 42 18.34 7.97 20.54
C TRP A 42 19.08 7.29 19.38
N THR A 43 19.15 5.98 19.42
CA THR A 43 19.81 5.20 18.37
C THR A 43 18.81 4.36 17.60
N LEU A 44 18.83 4.48 16.27
CA LEU A 44 18.05 3.63 15.39
C LEU A 44 18.73 2.27 15.20
N ALA A 45 17.91 1.23 14.97
CA ALA A 45 18.41 -0.08 14.56
C ALA A 45 19.39 0.04 13.39
N PRO A 46 20.51 -0.70 13.41
CA PRO A 46 21.43 -0.72 12.28
C PRO A 46 20.75 -1.32 11.04
N LEU A 47 21.07 -0.77 9.88
CA LEU A 47 20.65 -1.37 8.62
C LEU A 47 21.43 -2.67 8.40
N ALA A 48 20.78 -3.64 7.77
CA ALA A 48 21.44 -4.88 7.37
C ALA A 48 22.54 -4.59 6.34
N GLU A 49 23.70 -5.23 6.51
CA GLU A 49 24.84 -5.05 5.62
C GLU A 49 24.52 -5.52 4.20
N THR A 50 25.09 -4.80 3.22
CA THR A 50 25.00 -5.18 1.81
C THR A 50 25.94 -6.36 1.55
N SER A 51 25.47 -7.38 0.86
CA SER A 51 26.31 -8.52 0.46
C SER A 51 27.41 -8.06 -0.51
N ASP A 52 28.60 -8.62 -0.37
CA ASP A 52 29.70 -8.44 -1.33
C ASP A 52 29.70 -9.50 -2.44
N GLY A 53 28.72 -10.41 -2.42
CA GLY A 53 28.58 -11.46 -3.43
C GLY A 53 28.40 -10.90 -4.83
N THR A 54 28.94 -11.61 -5.82
CA THR A 54 28.65 -11.39 -7.24
C THR A 54 27.62 -12.41 -7.70
N ASP A 55 26.69 -11.99 -8.55
CA ASP A 55 25.73 -12.87 -9.18
C ASP A 55 25.99 -12.91 -10.70
N PRO A 56 26.87 -13.81 -11.18
CA PRO A 56 27.16 -13.91 -12.60
C PRO A 56 25.87 -14.26 -13.37
N LEU A 57 25.59 -13.51 -14.43
CA LEU A 57 24.40 -13.70 -15.23
C LEU A 57 24.43 -15.08 -15.93
N THR A 58 23.73 -16.03 -15.33
CA THR A 58 23.46 -17.34 -15.94
C THR A 58 21.98 -17.39 -16.33
N TYR A 59 21.66 -17.92 -17.48
CA TYR A 59 20.28 -18.07 -17.94
C TYR A 59 20.11 -19.33 -18.79
N ARG A 60 18.87 -19.77 -18.96
CA ARG A 60 18.51 -20.92 -19.80
C ARG A 60 18.02 -20.42 -21.15
N PRO A 61 18.86 -20.41 -22.21
CA PRO A 61 18.52 -19.75 -23.47
C PRO A 61 17.27 -20.33 -24.14
N VAL A 62 17.09 -21.65 -24.13
CA VAL A 62 15.91 -22.31 -24.70
C VAL A 62 14.63 -21.87 -24.01
N VAL A 63 14.65 -21.77 -22.65
CA VAL A 63 13.47 -21.36 -21.87
C VAL A 63 13.17 -19.86 -22.09
N LEU A 64 14.22 -19.04 -22.26
CA LEU A 64 14.06 -17.62 -22.60
C LEU A 64 13.41 -17.43 -23.98
N ILE A 65 13.91 -18.15 -25.01
CA ILE A 65 13.32 -18.09 -26.36
C ILE A 65 11.86 -18.55 -26.34
N LEU A 66 11.56 -19.63 -25.60
CA LEU A 66 10.20 -20.10 -25.42
C LEU A 66 9.32 -19.02 -24.77
N SER A 67 9.81 -18.37 -23.71
CA SER A 67 9.09 -17.28 -23.04
C SER A 67 8.77 -16.13 -23.97
N LEU A 68 9.75 -15.69 -24.77
CA LEU A 68 9.55 -14.60 -25.72
C LEU A 68 8.55 -14.99 -26.83
N GLY A 69 8.64 -16.22 -27.33
CA GLY A 69 7.68 -16.75 -28.30
C GLY A 69 6.25 -16.82 -27.73
N LEU A 70 6.11 -17.35 -26.52
CA LEU A 70 4.81 -17.37 -25.81
C LEU A 70 4.30 -15.96 -25.51
N GLY A 71 5.18 -15.03 -25.13
CA GLY A 71 4.81 -13.63 -24.90
C GLY A 71 4.29 -12.95 -26.16
N LEU A 72 4.95 -13.15 -27.29
CA LEU A 72 4.51 -12.62 -28.57
C LEU A 72 3.16 -13.25 -29.01
N TRP A 73 3.02 -14.56 -28.82
CA TRP A 73 1.75 -15.25 -29.11
C TRP A 73 0.62 -14.76 -28.18
N ALA A 74 0.87 -14.63 -26.87
CA ALA A 74 -0.09 -14.06 -25.95
C ALA A 74 -0.52 -12.64 -26.37
N PHE A 75 0.43 -11.81 -26.80
CA PHE A 75 0.16 -10.45 -27.26
C PHE A 75 -0.80 -10.42 -28.47
N THR A 76 -0.67 -11.36 -29.43
CA THR A 76 -1.60 -11.46 -30.57
C THR A 76 -2.99 -11.94 -30.14
N LEU A 77 -3.07 -12.85 -29.15
CA LEU A 77 -4.32 -13.39 -28.64
C LEU A 77 -5.09 -12.42 -27.71
N LEU A 78 -4.43 -11.39 -27.16
CA LEU A 78 -5.00 -10.43 -26.22
C LEU A 78 -5.65 -9.20 -26.91
N GLY A 79 -5.92 -9.28 -28.20
CA GLY A 79 -6.62 -8.25 -28.97
C GLY A 79 -7.97 -7.86 -28.41
N GLU A 80 -9.01 -7.82 -28.78
CA GLU A 80 -10.42 -7.64 -28.45
C GLU A 80 -10.78 -7.27 -26.97
N ASN A 81 -9.81 -6.88 -26.15
CA ASN A 81 -10.03 -6.53 -24.72
C ASN A 81 -10.66 -7.66 -23.87
N LEU A 82 -10.47 -8.92 -24.23
CA LEU A 82 -11.08 -10.07 -23.52
C LEU A 82 -10.02 -11.05 -23.02
N PHE A 83 -10.22 -11.55 -21.79
CA PHE A 83 -9.53 -12.72 -21.29
C PHE A 83 -10.25 -13.99 -21.73
N THR A 84 -9.52 -14.90 -22.37
CA THR A 84 -9.95 -16.26 -22.68
C THR A 84 -9.05 -17.25 -21.95
N THR A 85 -9.51 -18.48 -21.76
CA THR A 85 -8.68 -19.52 -21.15
C THR A 85 -7.36 -19.70 -21.89
N LEU A 86 -7.37 -19.61 -23.22
CA LEU A 86 -6.17 -19.76 -24.04
C LEU A 86 -5.17 -18.62 -23.81
N ASN A 87 -5.62 -17.36 -23.99
CA ASN A 87 -4.69 -16.22 -23.91
C ASN A 87 -4.13 -16.03 -22.47
N VAL A 88 -4.93 -16.26 -21.43
CA VAL A 88 -4.48 -16.23 -20.03
C VAL A 88 -3.46 -17.34 -19.77
N THR A 89 -3.72 -18.57 -20.25
CA THR A 89 -2.80 -19.70 -20.07
C THR A 89 -1.46 -19.43 -20.75
N VAL A 90 -1.46 -19.01 -22.03
CA VAL A 90 -0.24 -18.68 -22.77
C VAL A 90 0.53 -17.53 -22.10
N TRP A 91 -0.18 -16.49 -21.66
CA TRP A 91 0.42 -15.36 -20.94
C TRP A 91 1.08 -15.79 -19.62
N ILE A 92 0.39 -16.58 -18.79
CA ILE A 92 0.95 -17.09 -17.52
C ILE A 92 2.20 -17.93 -17.79
N PHE A 93 2.16 -18.82 -18.79
CA PHE A 93 3.33 -19.64 -19.14
C PHE A 93 4.49 -18.79 -19.68
N ALA A 94 4.23 -17.71 -20.42
CA ALA A 94 5.27 -16.77 -20.84
C ALA A 94 5.98 -16.14 -19.64
N VAL A 95 5.22 -15.64 -18.65
CA VAL A 95 5.76 -15.05 -17.41
C VAL A 95 6.56 -16.08 -16.60
N LEU A 96 6.00 -17.27 -16.37
CA LEU A 96 6.67 -18.32 -15.60
C LEU A 96 7.95 -18.82 -16.30
N ALA A 97 7.92 -18.96 -17.62
CA ALA A 97 9.09 -19.34 -18.42
C ALA A 97 10.18 -18.25 -18.33
N PHE A 98 9.82 -16.95 -18.42
CA PHE A 98 10.78 -15.86 -18.26
C PHE A 98 11.45 -15.91 -16.88
N MET A 99 10.66 -15.98 -15.82
CA MET A 99 11.20 -16.11 -14.48
C MET A 99 12.07 -17.37 -14.35
N GLY A 100 11.61 -18.52 -14.87
CA GLY A 100 12.34 -19.78 -14.87
C GLY A 100 13.65 -19.73 -15.67
N ALA A 101 13.72 -18.92 -16.75
CA ALA A 101 14.96 -18.75 -17.53
C ALA A 101 16.08 -18.14 -16.71
N PHE A 102 15.78 -17.21 -15.80
CA PHE A 102 16.75 -16.49 -14.98
C PHE A 102 16.82 -16.96 -13.53
N TRP A 103 15.90 -17.80 -13.07
CA TRP A 103 15.82 -18.23 -11.68
C TRP A 103 17.02 -19.05 -11.24
N ILE A 104 17.68 -18.60 -10.14
CA ILE A 104 18.76 -19.34 -9.52
C ILE A 104 18.19 -20.29 -8.46
N GLN A 105 18.55 -21.54 -8.58
CA GLN A 105 18.38 -22.49 -7.49
C GLN A 105 19.49 -22.22 -6.47
N SER A 106 19.15 -21.67 -5.32
CA SER A 106 20.09 -21.59 -4.20
C SER A 106 20.59 -22.97 -3.88
N GLY A 107 21.91 -23.16 -3.81
CA GLY A 107 22.61 -24.45 -3.69
C GLY A 107 22.40 -25.21 -2.39
N GLY A 108 21.20 -25.40 -2.01
CA GLY A 108 20.58 -26.29 -1.06
C GLY A 108 19.19 -26.47 -1.57
N THR A 109 19.01 -27.38 -2.51
CA THR A 109 17.68 -27.93 -2.80
C THR A 109 17.18 -28.61 -1.52
N ARG A 110 16.75 -27.77 -0.61
CA ARG A 110 15.81 -28.19 0.41
C ARG A 110 14.61 -28.64 -0.39
N ASN A 111 14.55 -29.93 -0.66
CA ASN A 111 13.44 -30.57 -1.35
C ASN A 111 12.19 -30.23 -0.54
N TRP A 112 11.59 -29.05 -0.82
CA TRP A 112 10.42 -28.56 -0.07
C TRP A 112 9.31 -29.63 -0.13
N LEU A 113 9.19 -30.36 -1.26
CA LEU A 113 8.31 -31.51 -1.39
C LEU A 113 8.71 -32.64 -0.43
N ALA A 114 9.99 -33.01 -0.35
CA ALA A 114 10.45 -34.02 0.59
C ALA A 114 10.31 -33.57 2.05
N GLN A 115 10.46 -32.30 2.34
CA GLN A 115 10.22 -31.75 3.67
C GLN A 115 8.74 -31.67 4.01
N THR A 116 7.87 -31.26 3.05
CA THR A 116 6.43 -31.26 3.24
C THR A 116 5.91 -32.67 3.44
N VAL A 117 6.34 -33.62 2.61
CA VAL A 117 6.01 -35.04 2.79
C VAL A 117 6.61 -35.59 4.09
N GLY A 118 7.84 -35.25 4.45
CA GLY A 118 8.48 -35.62 5.72
C GLY A 118 7.80 -34.99 6.94
N PHE A 119 7.23 -33.77 6.79
CA PHE A 119 6.44 -33.11 7.82
C PHE A 119 5.13 -33.88 8.12
N PHE A 120 4.41 -34.30 7.08
CA PHE A 120 3.17 -35.11 7.24
C PHE A 120 3.42 -36.56 7.67
N LYS A 121 4.64 -37.08 7.47
CA LYS A 121 5.03 -38.46 7.90
C LYS A 121 5.58 -38.52 9.32
N ARG A 122 5.68 -37.40 10.06
CA ARG A 122 6.16 -37.38 11.44
C ARG A 122 5.12 -37.99 12.36
N GLU A 123 5.51 -39.00 13.13
CA GLU A 123 4.67 -39.67 14.13
C GLU A 123 4.33 -38.73 15.32
N THR A 124 5.17 -37.75 15.59
CA THR A 124 4.96 -36.79 16.69
C THR A 124 5.23 -35.34 16.22
N TRP A 125 4.36 -34.42 16.64
CA TRP A 125 4.44 -33.01 16.33
C TRP A 125 4.78 -32.24 17.61
N THR A 126 5.95 -31.60 17.66
CA THR A 126 6.31 -30.70 18.74
C THR A 126 6.11 -29.29 18.27
N ILE A 127 5.08 -28.62 18.78
CA ILE A 127 4.81 -27.21 18.49
C ILE A 127 5.44 -26.36 19.58
N ILE A 128 6.53 -25.67 19.26
CA ILE A 128 7.17 -24.72 20.18
C ILE A 128 6.57 -23.33 19.90
N ILE A 129 5.69 -22.87 20.80
CA ILE A 129 5.12 -21.52 20.72
C ILE A 129 6.07 -20.55 21.40
N SER A 130 6.82 -19.79 20.62
CA SER A 130 7.69 -18.75 21.14
C SER A 130 6.88 -17.52 21.60
N ARG A 131 7.44 -16.70 22.51
CA ARG A 131 6.84 -15.41 22.93
C ARG A 131 6.57 -14.49 21.74
N TRP A 132 7.43 -14.53 20.72
CA TRP A 132 7.24 -13.78 19.48
C TRP A 132 6.07 -14.29 18.65
N ALA A 133 5.84 -15.59 18.61
CA ALA A 133 4.69 -16.17 17.92
C ALA A 133 3.38 -15.73 18.59
N ILE A 134 3.32 -15.74 19.93
CA ILE A 134 2.15 -15.25 20.68
C ILE A 134 1.89 -13.77 20.37
N LEU A 135 2.91 -12.93 20.41
CA LEU A 135 2.77 -11.50 20.09
C LEU A 135 2.32 -11.29 18.65
N LEU A 136 2.88 -12.01 17.70
CA LEU A 136 2.49 -11.92 16.28
C LEU A 136 1.04 -12.36 16.08
N ILE A 137 0.61 -13.44 16.73
CA ILE A 137 -0.79 -13.91 16.70
C ILE A 137 -1.72 -12.85 17.29
N ALA A 138 -1.38 -12.27 18.45
CA ALA A 138 -2.19 -11.25 19.09
C ALA A 138 -2.33 -9.99 18.22
N VAL A 139 -1.22 -9.52 17.62
CA VAL A 139 -1.24 -8.36 16.72
C VAL A 139 -2.00 -8.67 15.42
N THR A 140 -1.87 -9.91 14.90
CA THR A 140 -2.64 -10.36 13.72
C THR A 140 -4.13 -10.41 14.03
N ALA A 141 -4.54 -10.92 15.19
CA ALA A 141 -5.93 -10.94 15.62
C ALA A 141 -6.49 -9.53 15.79
N LEU A 142 -5.69 -8.60 16.35
CA LEU A 142 -6.08 -7.20 16.47
C LEU A 142 -6.24 -6.53 15.09
N ALA A 143 -5.30 -6.75 14.18
CA ALA A 143 -5.39 -6.24 12.81
C ALA A 143 -6.59 -6.83 12.05
N PHE A 144 -6.88 -8.12 12.25
CA PHE A 144 -8.06 -8.78 11.71
C PHE A 144 -9.35 -8.14 12.26
N PHE A 145 -9.41 -7.89 13.57
CA PHE A 145 -10.53 -7.18 14.20
C PHE A 145 -10.77 -5.83 13.51
N PHE A 146 -9.75 -4.99 13.37
CA PHE A 146 -9.89 -3.69 12.71
C PHE A 146 -10.33 -3.78 11.25
N ARG A 147 -9.95 -4.83 10.51
CA ARG A 147 -10.33 -5.01 9.10
C ARG A 147 -11.74 -5.52 8.91
N PHE A 148 -12.19 -6.46 9.75
CA PHE A 148 -13.39 -7.25 9.45
C PHE A 148 -14.57 -7.00 10.39
N THR A 149 -14.36 -6.47 11.61
CA THR A 149 -15.46 -6.15 12.51
C THR A 149 -16.33 -5.04 11.92
N GLN A 150 -17.65 -5.19 12.00
CA GLN A 150 -18.65 -4.25 11.48
C GLN A 150 -18.48 -3.92 9.98
N THR A 151 -17.95 -4.84 9.15
CA THR A 151 -17.78 -4.57 7.72
C THR A 151 -19.12 -4.32 7.03
N ALA A 152 -20.21 -4.94 7.47
CA ALA A 152 -21.53 -4.71 6.91
C ALA A 152 -22.05 -3.28 7.14
N THR A 153 -21.71 -2.65 8.26
CA THR A 153 -22.31 -1.40 8.75
C THR A 153 -21.37 -0.19 8.71
N VAL A 154 -20.05 -0.38 8.58
CA VAL A 154 -19.05 0.69 8.56
C VAL A 154 -18.18 0.61 7.30
N PRO A 155 -18.33 1.55 6.37
CA PRO A 155 -19.42 2.52 6.21
C PRO A 155 -20.74 1.85 5.80
N ALA A 156 -21.90 2.46 6.11
CA ALA A 156 -23.19 1.84 5.88
C ALA A 156 -23.67 1.96 4.43
N GLU A 157 -23.48 3.13 3.83
CA GLU A 157 -24.12 3.52 2.57
C GLU A 157 -23.23 3.30 1.35
N PRO A 158 -23.72 2.61 0.31
CA PRO A 158 -23.10 2.64 -1.02
C PRO A 158 -23.40 3.97 -1.73
N PHE A 159 -22.58 4.30 -2.73
CA PHE A 159 -22.81 5.43 -3.64
C PHE A 159 -22.52 5.01 -5.10
N SER A 160 -22.67 5.93 -6.06
CA SER A 160 -22.64 5.64 -7.50
C SER A 160 -21.45 4.78 -7.96
N ASP A 161 -20.24 5.07 -7.45
CA ASP A 161 -19.05 4.28 -7.78
C ASP A 161 -19.19 2.78 -7.43
N HIS A 162 -19.93 2.43 -6.37
CA HIS A 162 -20.15 1.04 -6.01
C HIS A 162 -21.12 0.35 -6.97
N ALA A 163 -22.20 1.04 -7.37
CA ALA A 163 -23.17 0.51 -8.34
C ALA A 163 -22.49 0.17 -9.66
N GLU A 164 -21.68 1.10 -10.20
CA GLU A 164 -20.94 0.86 -11.43
C GLU A 164 -19.97 -0.33 -11.34
N LYS A 165 -19.32 -0.53 -10.20
CA LYS A 165 -18.46 -1.69 -10.01
C LYS A 165 -19.22 -2.99 -9.91
N LEU A 166 -20.41 -2.95 -9.30
CA LEU A 166 -21.29 -4.12 -9.26
C LEU A 166 -21.80 -4.48 -10.65
N TYR A 167 -22.07 -3.49 -11.53
CA TYR A 167 -22.36 -3.76 -12.94
C TYR A 167 -21.18 -4.42 -13.65
N ASP A 168 -19.94 -3.93 -13.47
CA ASP A 168 -18.76 -4.56 -14.06
C ASP A 168 -18.56 -6.00 -13.52
N VAL A 169 -18.83 -6.25 -12.22
CA VAL A 169 -18.78 -7.59 -11.63
C VAL A 169 -19.89 -8.49 -12.17
N TYR A 170 -21.07 -7.92 -12.41
CA TYR A 170 -22.18 -8.63 -13.05
C TYR A 170 -21.81 -9.06 -14.47
N ASP A 171 -21.24 -8.17 -15.29
CA ASP A 171 -20.77 -8.50 -16.65
C ASP A 171 -19.78 -9.68 -16.61
N VAL A 172 -18.82 -9.65 -15.68
CA VAL A 172 -17.91 -10.79 -15.48
C VAL A 172 -18.65 -12.07 -15.14
N SER A 173 -19.71 -12.00 -14.32
CA SER A 173 -20.52 -13.17 -13.96
C SER A 173 -21.32 -13.74 -15.13
N GLN A 174 -21.58 -12.92 -16.16
CA GLN A 174 -22.24 -13.33 -17.40
C GLN A 174 -21.23 -13.82 -18.47
N GLY A 175 -19.92 -13.76 -18.19
CA GLY A 175 -18.88 -14.22 -19.09
C GLY A 175 -18.13 -13.11 -19.83
N ASP A 176 -18.44 -11.84 -19.59
CA ASP A 176 -17.74 -10.70 -20.18
C ASP A 176 -16.41 -10.44 -19.45
N THR A 177 -15.40 -11.19 -19.83
CA THR A 177 -14.10 -11.22 -19.16
C THR A 177 -13.14 -10.17 -19.70
N HIS A 178 -13.45 -8.89 -19.50
CA HIS A 178 -12.64 -7.78 -19.99
C HIS A 178 -11.27 -7.65 -19.32
N ILE A 179 -10.25 -7.26 -20.10
CA ILE A 179 -8.90 -6.87 -19.63
C ILE A 179 -8.97 -5.49 -18.96
N PHE A 180 -9.77 -4.58 -19.52
CA PHE A 180 -10.00 -3.24 -19.04
C PHE A 180 -11.47 -2.86 -19.17
N PHE A 181 -12.09 -2.44 -18.09
CA PHE A 181 -13.49 -2.02 -18.05
C PHE A 181 -13.58 -0.53 -18.38
N THR A 182 -14.39 -0.17 -19.37
CA THR A 182 -14.44 1.20 -19.90
C THR A 182 -15.43 2.12 -19.21
N ARG A 183 -16.38 1.60 -18.39
CA ARG A 183 -17.32 2.42 -17.63
C ARG A 183 -16.61 3.44 -16.76
N ASN A 184 -17.19 4.61 -16.57
CA ASN A 184 -16.71 5.70 -15.72
C ASN A 184 -15.21 5.97 -15.89
N THR A 185 -14.82 6.40 -17.08
CA THR A 185 -13.43 6.76 -17.42
C THR A 185 -12.40 5.62 -17.35
N GLY A 186 -12.85 4.39 -17.28
CA GLY A 186 -12.02 3.19 -17.35
C GLY A 186 -11.39 2.74 -16.04
N ARG A 187 -11.19 1.43 -15.94
CA ARG A 187 -10.58 0.80 -14.75
C ARG A 187 -9.97 -0.56 -15.05
N GLU A 188 -8.90 -0.85 -14.33
CA GLU A 188 -8.18 -2.12 -14.33
C GLU A 188 -9.03 -3.22 -13.68
N ALA A 189 -8.87 -4.48 -14.14
CA ALA A 189 -9.81 -5.57 -13.92
C ALA A 189 -9.74 -6.32 -12.57
N ILE A 190 -8.61 -6.27 -11.84
CA ILE A 190 -8.38 -7.13 -10.66
C ILE A 190 -9.54 -7.05 -9.65
N GLN A 191 -10.06 -5.85 -9.38
CA GLN A 191 -11.14 -5.71 -8.39
C GLN A 191 -12.39 -6.49 -8.78
N MET A 192 -12.77 -6.50 -10.08
CA MET A 192 -14.00 -7.13 -10.55
C MET A 192 -13.93 -8.65 -10.40
N TYR A 193 -12.87 -9.27 -10.91
CA TYR A 193 -12.64 -10.71 -10.76
C TYR A 193 -12.52 -11.13 -9.30
N TRP A 194 -11.77 -10.35 -8.51
CA TRP A 194 -11.61 -10.60 -7.08
C TRP A 194 -12.93 -10.51 -6.33
N THR A 195 -13.75 -9.50 -6.61
CA THR A 195 -15.06 -9.34 -5.96
C THR A 195 -16.01 -10.47 -6.31
N LEU A 196 -16.06 -10.91 -7.57
CA LEU A 196 -16.87 -12.06 -7.98
C LEU A 196 -16.43 -13.34 -7.23
N TRP A 197 -15.13 -13.57 -7.14
CA TRP A 197 -14.57 -14.70 -6.40
C TRP A 197 -14.96 -14.66 -4.92
N VAL A 198 -14.84 -13.51 -4.27
CA VAL A 198 -15.24 -13.28 -2.86
C VAL A 198 -16.75 -13.48 -2.69
N ALA A 199 -17.57 -12.92 -3.58
CA ALA A 199 -19.02 -13.07 -3.56
C ALA A 199 -19.45 -14.54 -3.60
N ASN A 200 -18.81 -15.35 -4.43
CA ASN A 200 -19.09 -16.77 -4.57
C ASN A 200 -18.63 -17.58 -3.35
N ILE A 201 -17.44 -17.31 -2.80
CA ILE A 201 -16.92 -18.06 -1.64
C ILE A 201 -17.72 -17.78 -0.38
N PHE A 202 -18.04 -16.51 -0.13
CA PHE A 202 -18.76 -16.12 1.09
C PHE A 202 -20.29 -16.13 0.94
N GLY A 203 -20.81 -16.43 -0.24
CA GLY A 203 -22.24 -16.47 -0.51
C GLY A 203 -22.95 -15.11 -0.36
N THR A 204 -22.22 -14.00 -0.49
CA THR A 204 -22.74 -12.64 -0.28
C THR A 204 -23.40 -12.04 -1.51
N GLY A 205 -23.36 -12.75 -2.65
CA GLY A 205 -23.94 -12.31 -3.92
C GLY A 205 -23.27 -11.03 -4.47
N LEU A 206 -23.86 -10.46 -5.49
CA LEU A 206 -23.42 -9.17 -6.05
C LEU A 206 -23.96 -8.04 -5.16
N SER A 207 -23.18 -7.65 -4.16
CA SER A 207 -23.60 -6.71 -3.13
C SER A 207 -22.49 -5.77 -2.70
N TYR A 208 -22.85 -4.68 -2.05
CA TYR A 208 -21.90 -3.76 -1.42
C TYR A 208 -20.99 -4.48 -0.41
N LEU A 209 -21.55 -5.47 0.32
CA LEU A 209 -20.77 -6.27 1.26
C LEU A 209 -19.65 -7.06 0.57
N SER A 210 -19.91 -7.62 -0.62
CA SER A 210 -18.88 -8.34 -1.40
C SER A 210 -17.73 -7.44 -1.82
N LEU A 211 -18.02 -6.20 -2.25
CA LEU A 211 -17.00 -5.19 -2.54
C LEU A 211 -16.17 -4.87 -1.29
N LYS A 212 -16.82 -4.67 -0.14
CA LYS A 212 -16.15 -4.34 1.12
C LYS A 212 -15.30 -5.49 1.66
N LEU A 213 -15.83 -6.71 1.66
CA LEU A 213 -15.07 -7.89 2.07
C LEU A 213 -13.86 -8.10 1.15
N GLY A 214 -14.05 -7.96 -0.16
CA GLY A 214 -12.95 -8.03 -1.11
C GLY A 214 -11.85 -7.01 -0.82
N ALA A 215 -12.22 -5.75 -0.63
CA ALA A 215 -11.27 -4.68 -0.30
C ALA A 215 -10.60 -4.89 1.07
N ALA A 216 -11.33 -5.35 2.08
CA ALA A 216 -10.80 -5.64 3.41
C ALA A 216 -9.75 -6.76 3.39
N ILE A 217 -10.01 -7.85 2.63
CA ILE A 217 -9.05 -8.95 2.46
C ILE A 217 -7.77 -8.44 1.77
N LEU A 218 -7.88 -7.66 0.68
CA LEU A 218 -6.73 -7.09 -0.02
C LEU A 218 -5.90 -6.18 0.90
N GLY A 219 -6.57 -5.32 1.70
CA GLY A 219 -5.90 -4.49 2.69
C GLY A 219 -5.22 -5.29 3.81
N PHE A 220 -5.81 -6.42 4.23
CA PHE A 220 -5.20 -7.32 5.21
C PHE A 220 -3.97 -8.04 4.65
N LEU A 221 -4.02 -8.48 3.40
CA LEU A 221 -2.91 -9.13 2.70
C LEU A 221 -1.69 -8.20 2.48
N THR A 222 -1.85 -6.90 2.63
CA THR A 222 -0.72 -5.95 2.61
C THR A 222 0.18 -6.09 3.84
N LEU A 223 -0.38 -6.43 4.98
CA LEU A 223 0.30 -6.41 6.29
C LEU A 223 1.48 -7.38 6.41
N PRO A 224 1.43 -8.63 5.92
CA PRO A 224 2.59 -9.52 5.90
C PRO A 224 3.80 -8.94 5.17
N PHE A 225 3.56 -8.22 4.06
CA PHE A 225 4.64 -7.56 3.32
C PHE A 225 5.21 -6.34 4.06
N ILE A 226 4.37 -5.58 4.79
CA ILE A 226 4.84 -4.51 5.69
C ILE A 226 5.70 -5.10 6.82
N TYR A 227 5.29 -6.23 7.40
CA TYR A 227 6.10 -6.95 8.39
C TYR A 227 7.47 -7.34 7.82
N LEU A 228 7.49 -7.99 6.66
CA LEU A 228 8.73 -8.44 6.03
C LEU A 228 9.63 -7.25 5.63
N LEU A 229 9.04 -6.17 5.14
CA LEU A 229 9.76 -4.94 4.80
C LEU A 229 10.33 -4.26 6.05
N GLY A 230 9.58 -4.20 7.15
CA GLY A 230 10.06 -3.72 8.44
C GLY A 230 11.22 -4.58 8.99
N LYS A 231 11.14 -5.92 8.77
CA LYS A 231 12.22 -6.84 9.13
C LYS A 231 13.49 -6.60 8.31
N GLU A 232 13.34 -6.30 7.02
CA GLU A 232 14.44 -5.98 6.12
C GLU A 232 15.16 -4.67 6.53
N ILE A 233 14.39 -3.65 6.95
CA ILE A 233 14.92 -2.31 7.26
C ILE A 233 15.46 -2.18 8.69
N GLY A 234 14.85 -2.84 9.68
CA GLY A 234 15.17 -2.61 11.09
C GLY A 234 15.05 -3.85 11.99
N GLY A 235 14.88 -5.04 11.40
CA GLY A 235 14.80 -6.30 12.16
C GLY A 235 13.42 -6.59 12.74
N THR A 236 13.33 -7.66 13.55
CA THR A 236 12.05 -8.24 13.98
C THR A 236 11.18 -7.31 14.83
N ARG A 237 11.77 -6.44 15.68
CA ARG A 237 10.98 -5.50 16.50
C ARG A 237 10.34 -4.41 15.63
N VAL A 238 11.11 -3.83 14.71
CA VAL A 238 10.59 -2.84 13.74
C VAL A 238 9.50 -3.46 12.89
N ALA A 239 9.67 -4.72 12.46
CA ALA A 239 8.66 -5.48 11.72
C ALA A 239 7.33 -5.57 12.49
N LEU A 240 7.38 -5.95 13.76
CA LEU A 240 6.18 -6.10 14.60
C LEU A 240 5.50 -4.75 14.85
N PHE A 241 6.27 -3.69 15.13
CA PHE A 241 5.73 -2.35 15.31
C PHE A 241 5.10 -1.81 14.03
N ALA A 242 5.76 -1.95 12.87
CA ALA A 242 5.21 -1.52 11.59
C ALA A 242 3.92 -2.29 11.24
N PHE A 243 3.91 -3.61 11.45
CA PHE A 243 2.73 -4.44 11.25
C PHE A 243 1.57 -4.01 12.17
N MET A 244 1.84 -3.78 13.47
CA MET A 244 0.83 -3.36 14.42
C MET A 244 0.26 -1.98 14.06
N LEU A 245 1.13 -0.98 13.89
CA LEU A 245 0.70 0.39 13.56
C LEU A 245 -0.11 0.43 12.27
N ALA A 246 0.36 -0.23 11.19
CA ALA A 246 -0.38 -0.30 9.93
C ALA A 246 -1.69 -1.11 10.03
N GLY A 247 -1.73 -2.12 10.90
CA GLY A 247 -2.90 -2.98 11.12
C GLY A 247 -4.06 -2.25 11.79
N ILE A 248 -3.76 -1.41 12.78
CA ILE A 248 -4.78 -0.67 13.56
C ILE A 248 -5.09 0.71 13.00
N ALA A 249 -4.16 1.34 12.25
CA ALA A 249 -4.28 2.73 11.86
C ALA A 249 -5.55 3.05 11.05
N TYR A 250 -6.11 4.21 11.32
CA TYR A 250 -7.26 4.79 10.65
C TYR A 250 -7.13 4.75 9.12
N TRP A 251 -6.08 5.33 8.55
CA TRP A 251 -5.89 5.46 7.10
C TRP A 251 -5.98 4.13 6.33
N PRO A 252 -5.14 3.10 6.58
CA PRO A 252 -5.26 1.83 5.84
C PRO A 252 -6.58 1.11 6.11
N ASN A 253 -7.19 1.28 7.29
CA ASN A 253 -8.47 0.68 7.60
C ASN A 253 -9.60 1.31 6.79
N VAL A 254 -9.68 2.63 6.72
CA VAL A 254 -10.71 3.33 5.97
C VAL A 254 -10.65 2.96 4.48
N ILE A 255 -9.49 3.10 3.83
CA ILE A 255 -9.37 2.78 2.39
C ILE A 255 -9.65 1.30 2.06
N SER A 256 -9.55 0.41 3.04
CA SER A 256 -9.85 -1.01 2.87
C SER A 256 -11.31 -1.37 3.15
N ARG A 257 -12.10 -0.49 3.79
CA ARG A 257 -13.50 -0.76 4.18
C ARG A 257 -14.53 -0.19 3.23
N ILE A 258 -14.14 0.77 2.38
CA ILE A 258 -15.05 1.47 1.45
C ILE A 258 -15.58 0.53 0.34
N GLY A 259 -14.89 -0.56 0.02
CA GLY A 259 -15.30 -1.47 -1.07
C GLY A 259 -14.82 -1.04 -2.46
N LEU A 260 -13.84 -0.15 -2.52
CA LEU A 260 -13.20 0.30 -3.76
C LEU A 260 -11.78 -0.27 -3.89
N ARG A 261 -11.19 -0.16 -5.08
CA ARG A 261 -9.87 -0.73 -5.42
C ARG A 261 -8.66 -0.07 -4.73
N PHE A 262 -8.90 0.83 -3.80
CA PHE A 262 -7.87 1.61 -3.11
C PHE A 262 -6.77 0.76 -2.44
N PRO A 263 -7.07 -0.36 -1.74
CA PRO A 263 -6.04 -1.17 -1.10
C PRO A 263 -5.11 -1.89 -2.08
N LEU A 264 -5.44 -1.99 -3.37
CA LEU A 264 -4.57 -2.57 -4.38
C LEU A 264 -3.27 -1.76 -4.56
N TYR A 265 -3.30 -0.45 -4.27
CA TYR A 265 -2.10 0.39 -4.36
C TYR A 265 -1.05 -0.02 -3.30
N PRO A 266 -1.31 0.05 -1.99
CA PRO A 266 -0.35 -0.42 -1.00
C PRO A 266 -0.09 -1.93 -1.07
N LEU A 267 -1.08 -2.75 -1.46
CA LEU A 267 -0.91 -4.21 -1.58
C LEU A 267 0.23 -4.60 -2.51
N PHE A 268 0.32 -3.98 -3.68
CA PHE A 268 1.36 -4.31 -4.65
C PHE A 268 2.65 -3.49 -4.46
N VAL A 269 2.57 -2.29 -3.87
CA VAL A 269 3.77 -1.50 -3.55
C VAL A 269 4.61 -2.19 -2.47
N ALA A 270 3.99 -2.72 -1.41
CA ALA A 270 4.73 -3.33 -0.31
C ALA A 270 5.64 -4.50 -0.75
N PRO A 271 5.18 -5.53 -1.50
CA PRO A 271 6.06 -6.58 -2.01
C PRO A 271 7.04 -6.08 -3.09
N THR A 272 6.63 -5.15 -3.96
CA THR A 272 7.55 -4.54 -4.93
C THR A 272 8.77 -3.93 -4.22
N LEU A 273 8.53 -3.10 -3.19
CA LEU A 273 9.60 -2.48 -2.40
C LEU A 273 10.39 -3.50 -1.57
N LEU A 274 9.71 -4.49 -0.98
CA LEU A 274 10.38 -5.55 -0.21
C LEU A 274 11.42 -6.27 -1.06
N PHE A 275 11.00 -6.80 -2.20
CA PHE A 275 11.89 -7.57 -3.07
C PHE A 275 12.94 -6.67 -3.74
N LEU A 276 12.60 -5.42 -4.07
CA LEU A 276 13.56 -4.44 -4.57
C LEU A 276 14.68 -4.15 -3.57
N LEU A 277 14.31 -3.78 -2.33
CA LEU A 277 15.29 -3.44 -1.28
C LEU A 277 16.16 -4.64 -0.91
N ARG A 278 15.52 -5.82 -0.76
CA ARG A 278 16.22 -7.06 -0.47
C ARG A 278 17.14 -7.46 -1.63
N GLY A 279 16.69 -7.35 -2.87
CA GLY A 279 17.49 -7.63 -4.07
C GLY A 279 18.73 -6.74 -4.15
N LEU A 280 18.57 -5.42 -3.97
CA LEU A 280 19.70 -4.47 -3.98
C LEU A 280 20.67 -4.69 -2.82
N ARG A 281 20.22 -5.16 -1.66
CA ARG A 281 21.07 -5.49 -0.51
C ARG A 281 21.76 -6.84 -0.67
N SER A 282 20.99 -7.89 -1.00
CA SER A 282 21.52 -9.28 -1.09
C SER A 282 22.16 -9.60 -2.43
N ARG A 283 22.00 -8.74 -3.44
CA ARG A 283 22.42 -8.94 -4.84
C ARG A 283 21.87 -10.23 -5.44
N ASN A 284 20.64 -10.60 -5.09
CA ASN A 284 19.97 -11.81 -5.52
C ASN A 284 19.00 -11.50 -6.67
N ARG A 285 19.24 -12.05 -7.87
CA ARG A 285 18.39 -11.81 -9.05
C ARG A 285 16.95 -12.31 -8.89
N ASN A 286 16.71 -13.34 -8.09
CA ASN A 286 15.35 -13.86 -7.85
C ASN A 286 14.46 -12.79 -7.21
N ASP A 287 15.04 -11.93 -6.37
CA ASP A 287 14.29 -10.82 -5.76
C ASP A 287 13.90 -9.76 -6.79
N PHE A 288 14.73 -9.50 -7.80
CA PHE A 288 14.38 -8.58 -8.89
C PHE A 288 13.27 -9.15 -9.79
N LEU A 289 13.27 -10.47 -10.06
CA LEU A 289 12.18 -11.13 -10.77
C LEU A 289 10.88 -11.03 -9.98
N LEU A 290 10.91 -11.27 -8.67
CA LEU A 290 9.73 -11.12 -7.80
C LEU A 290 9.27 -9.67 -7.71
N SER A 291 10.19 -8.71 -7.59
CA SER A 291 9.85 -7.28 -7.63
C SER A 291 9.18 -6.90 -8.95
N GLY A 292 9.68 -7.40 -10.08
CA GLY A 292 9.09 -7.21 -11.42
C GLY A 292 7.70 -7.84 -11.55
N LEU A 293 7.51 -9.03 -10.98
CA LEU A 293 6.20 -9.70 -10.93
C LEU A 293 5.17 -8.83 -10.21
N PHE A 294 5.49 -8.36 -8.98
CA PHE A 294 4.56 -7.53 -8.22
C PHE A 294 4.38 -6.14 -8.81
N LEU A 295 5.43 -5.58 -9.45
CA LEU A 295 5.32 -4.33 -10.20
C LEU A 295 4.33 -4.48 -11.36
N GLY A 296 4.45 -5.54 -12.14
CA GLY A 296 3.53 -5.83 -13.26
C GLY A 296 2.10 -6.08 -12.79
N LEU A 297 1.90 -6.89 -11.75
CA LEU A 297 0.57 -7.14 -11.16
C LEU A 297 -0.06 -5.86 -10.63
N GLY A 298 0.70 -4.99 -9.99
CA GLY A 298 0.19 -3.73 -9.46
C GLY A 298 -0.33 -2.78 -10.54
N LEU A 299 0.22 -2.82 -11.75
CA LEU A 299 -0.29 -2.05 -12.89
C LEU A 299 -1.71 -2.48 -13.33
N HIS A 300 -2.13 -3.70 -12.99
CA HIS A 300 -3.51 -4.18 -13.19
C HIS A 300 -4.46 -3.86 -12.02
N GLY A 301 -3.98 -3.18 -10.98
CA GLY A 301 -4.74 -2.97 -9.75
C GLY A 301 -5.50 -1.65 -9.70
N TYR A 302 -4.77 -0.55 -9.50
CA TYR A 302 -5.33 0.78 -9.31
C TYR A 302 -4.45 1.84 -9.97
N SER A 303 -5.04 2.74 -10.73
CA SER A 303 -4.33 3.73 -11.59
C SER A 303 -3.19 4.50 -10.88
N PRO A 304 -3.27 4.90 -9.59
CA PRO A 304 -2.14 5.48 -8.86
C PRO A 304 -0.87 4.64 -8.86
N PHE A 305 -0.98 3.33 -9.01
CA PHE A 305 0.19 2.45 -9.08
C PHE A 305 1.11 2.73 -10.28
N ARG A 306 0.62 3.41 -11.31
CA ARG A 306 1.39 3.78 -12.51
C ARG A 306 2.62 4.65 -12.22
N ILE A 307 2.73 5.22 -11.01
CA ILE A 307 3.94 5.94 -10.56
C ILE A 307 5.06 5.03 -10.06
N VAL A 308 4.74 3.78 -9.66
CA VAL A 308 5.69 2.88 -8.98
C VAL A 308 6.91 2.50 -9.85
N PRO A 309 6.81 2.35 -11.19
CA PRO A 309 7.99 2.20 -12.04
C PRO A 309 9.04 3.31 -11.84
N PHE A 310 8.61 4.55 -11.65
CA PHE A 310 9.52 5.68 -11.38
C PHE A 310 10.13 5.61 -9.97
N VAL A 311 9.37 5.10 -8.99
CA VAL A 311 9.89 4.83 -7.63
C VAL A 311 10.99 3.76 -7.69
N VAL A 312 10.80 2.70 -8.48
CA VAL A 312 11.80 1.64 -8.71
C VAL A 312 13.05 2.21 -9.37
N ILE A 313 12.91 2.99 -10.44
CA ILE A 313 14.04 3.66 -11.13
C ILE A 313 14.79 4.56 -10.14
N THR A 314 14.08 5.35 -9.33
CA THR A 314 14.69 6.20 -8.32
C THR A 314 15.51 5.39 -7.32
N ALA A 315 15.02 4.23 -6.86
CA ALA A 315 15.77 3.36 -5.96
C ALA A 315 17.09 2.88 -6.60
N PHE A 316 17.07 2.47 -7.88
CA PHE A 316 18.29 2.09 -8.61
C PHE A 316 19.27 3.25 -8.78
N ILE A 317 18.78 4.45 -9.09
CA ILE A 317 19.60 5.66 -9.20
C ILE A 317 20.27 5.96 -7.85
N LEU A 318 19.49 5.99 -6.77
CA LEU A 318 20.02 6.23 -5.42
C LEU A 318 21.02 5.16 -5.02
N TYR A 319 20.72 3.87 -5.25
CA TYR A 319 21.67 2.79 -5.01
C TYR A 319 22.98 3.00 -5.78
N TRP A 320 22.90 3.30 -7.07
CA TRP A 320 24.06 3.48 -7.94
C TRP A 320 24.96 4.67 -7.56
N MET A 321 24.35 5.74 -7.03
CA MET A 321 25.08 6.94 -6.55
C MET A 321 25.83 6.72 -5.23
N HIS A 322 25.46 5.69 -4.45
CA HIS A 322 26.03 5.48 -3.12
C HIS A 322 27.16 4.43 -3.10
N SER A 323 27.99 4.47 -2.03
CA SER A 323 29.12 3.57 -1.86
C SER A 323 28.76 2.10 -1.75
N GLN A 324 27.55 1.79 -1.27
CA GLN A 324 27.03 0.42 -1.11
C GLN A 324 26.88 -0.32 -2.45
N SER A 325 26.83 0.40 -3.57
CA SER A 325 26.80 -0.19 -4.93
C SER A 325 28.16 -0.57 -5.47
N LYS A 326 29.26 -0.22 -4.78
CA LYS A 326 30.60 -0.59 -5.23
C LYS A 326 30.72 -2.09 -5.43
N GLY A 327 31.26 -2.51 -6.58
CA GLY A 327 31.36 -3.92 -6.97
C GLY A 327 30.13 -4.46 -7.72
N ALA A 328 28.96 -3.81 -7.64
CA ALA A 328 27.72 -4.24 -8.32
C ALA A 328 27.18 -3.24 -9.35
N ARG A 329 27.88 -2.13 -9.60
CA ARG A 329 27.42 -1.07 -10.52
C ARG A 329 27.20 -1.55 -11.95
N ARG A 330 27.99 -2.53 -12.41
CA ARG A 330 27.85 -3.12 -13.75
C ARG A 330 26.68 -4.08 -13.84
N GLU A 331 26.31 -4.71 -12.73
CA GLU A 331 25.22 -5.68 -12.65
C GLU A 331 23.86 -4.99 -12.45
N ALA A 332 23.83 -3.84 -11.79
CA ALA A 332 22.58 -3.12 -11.47
C ALA A 332 21.69 -2.81 -12.69
N PRO A 333 22.20 -2.38 -13.87
CA PRO A 333 21.39 -2.22 -15.08
C PRO A 333 20.78 -3.53 -15.57
N VAL A 334 21.48 -4.66 -15.42
CA VAL A 334 20.97 -5.99 -15.78
C VAL A 334 19.82 -6.39 -14.86
N TRP A 335 19.98 -6.17 -13.55
CA TRP A 335 18.90 -6.43 -12.58
C TRP A 335 17.67 -5.56 -12.86
N LEU A 336 17.87 -4.27 -13.19
CA LEU A 336 16.78 -3.38 -13.58
C LEU A 336 16.10 -3.87 -14.86
N ALA A 337 16.85 -4.31 -15.86
CA ALA A 337 16.31 -4.85 -17.10
C ALA A 337 15.49 -6.13 -16.83
N MET A 338 15.97 -7.05 -16.00
CA MET A 338 15.25 -8.26 -15.62
C MET A 338 13.93 -7.93 -14.92
N LEU A 339 13.96 -7.00 -13.95
CA LEU A 339 12.77 -6.50 -13.26
C LEU A 339 11.79 -5.88 -14.25
N ALA A 340 12.26 -4.97 -15.10
CA ALA A 340 11.45 -4.27 -16.09
C ALA A 340 10.81 -5.23 -17.12
N LEU A 341 11.57 -6.20 -17.63
CA LEU A 341 11.06 -7.19 -18.59
C LEU A 341 10.06 -8.14 -17.94
N THR A 342 10.29 -8.57 -16.68
CA THR A 342 9.30 -9.34 -15.93
C THR A 342 8.01 -8.53 -15.77
N SER A 343 8.12 -7.27 -15.33
CA SER A 343 6.97 -6.38 -15.18
C SER A 343 6.23 -6.16 -16.51
N LEU A 344 6.96 -5.97 -17.60
CA LEU A 344 6.39 -5.78 -18.94
C LEU A 344 5.62 -7.01 -19.41
N LEU A 345 6.17 -8.22 -19.21
CA LEU A 345 5.46 -9.47 -19.54
C LEU A 345 4.19 -9.66 -18.72
N VAL A 346 4.22 -9.29 -17.44
CA VAL A 346 3.02 -9.32 -16.60
C VAL A 346 2.01 -8.26 -17.05
N PHE A 347 2.48 -7.08 -17.44
CA PHE A 347 1.64 -5.97 -17.93
C PHE A 347 1.09 -6.21 -19.36
N LEU A 348 1.51 -7.25 -20.05
CA LEU A 348 1.23 -7.49 -21.46
C LEU A 348 -0.25 -7.36 -21.87
N PRO A 349 -1.26 -7.86 -21.11
CA PRO A 349 -2.66 -7.68 -21.45
C PRO A 349 -3.07 -6.20 -21.49
N LEU A 350 -2.69 -5.42 -20.48
CA LEU A 350 -2.98 -3.99 -20.45
C LEU A 350 -2.13 -3.19 -21.43
N LEU A 351 -0.91 -3.63 -21.73
CA LEU A 351 -0.09 -3.05 -22.79
C LEU A 351 -0.79 -3.19 -24.17
N ARG A 352 -1.34 -4.37 -24.44
CA ARG A 352 -2.10 -4.60 -25.67
C ARG A 352 -3.31 -3.68 -25.74
N PHE A 353 -4.11 -3.64 -24.69
CA PHE A 353 -5.26 -2.73 -24.61
C PHE A 353 -4.86 -1.26 -24.79
N TRP A 354 -3.77 -0.83 -24.16
CA TRP A 354 -3.26 0.54 -24.28
C TRP A 354 -2.87 0.90 -25.71
N ILE A 355 -2.20 0.00 -26.44
CA ILE A 355 -1.81 0.22 -27.83
C ILE A 355 -3.05 0.34 -28.71
N ASP A 356 -4.07 -0.48 -28.50
CA ASP A 356 -5.30 -0.47 -29.27
C ASP A 356 -6.23 0.71 -28.91
N ASN A 357 -6.20 1.19 -27.63
CA ASN A 357 -7.10 2.21 -27.10
C ASN A 357 -6.36 3.25 -26.23
N PRO A 358 -5.40 4.01 -26.78
CA PRO A 358 -4.54 4.90 -26.00
C PRO A 358 -5.32 6.01 -25.27
N ASP A 359 -6.35 6.56 -25.89
CA ASP A 359 -7.16 7.63 -25.31
C ASP A 359 -7.96 7.16 -24.09
N ILE A 360 -8.58 5.98 -24.18
CA ILE A 360 -9.37 5.41 -23.08
C ILE A 360 -8.46 5.05 -21.90
N PHE A 361 -7.34 4.38 -22.18
CA PHE A 361 -6.40 3.98 -21.14
C PHE A 361 -5.74 5.17 -20.46
N GLY A 362 -5.41 6.22 -21.23
CA GLY A 362 -4.75 7.44 -20.75
C GLY A 362 -5.69 8.43 -20.04
N PHE A 363 -6.99 8.40 -20.35
CA PHE A 363 -7.95 9.44 -19.97
C PHE A 363 -7.90 9.81 -18.48
N ARG A 364 -7.90 8.83 -17.58
CA ARG A 364 -7.85 9.08 -16.13
C ARG A 364 -6.62 9.85 -15.65
N ALA A 365 -5.47 9.61 -16.27
CA ALA A 365 -4.24 10.32 -15.92
C ALA A 365 -4.25 11.73 -16.52
N PHE A 366 -4.58 11.83 -17.80
CA PHE A 366 -4.55 13.11 -18.50
C PHE A 366 -5.65 14.09 -18.04
N SER A 367 -6.84 13.59 -17.70
CA SER A 367 -7.92 14.41 -17.15
C SER A 367 -7.57 15.10 -15.82
N ARG A 368 -6.65 14.54 -15.05
CA ARG A 368 -6.16 15.12 -13.79
C ARG A 368 -4.97 16.03 -13.96
N LEU A 369 -4.08 15.69 -14.90
CA LEU A 369 -2.82 16.40 -15.15
C LEU A 369 -2.98 17.65 -16.01
N SER A 370 -3.97 17.66 -16.89
CA SER A 370 -4.08 18.66 -17.96
C SER A 370 -5.47 19.28 -18.04
N THR A 371 -5.68 20.10 -19.04
CA THR A 371 -6.94 20.80 -19.31
C THR A 371 -8.01 19.92 -19.97
N VAL A 372 -7.80 18.60 -20.09
CA VAL A 372 -8.74 17.70 -20.78
C VAL A 372 -10.11 17.65 -20.11
N ALA A 373 -10.17 17.61 -18.76
CA ALA A 373 -11.44 17.58 -18.03
C ALA A 373 -11.98 18.98 -17.72
N GLN A 374 -11.10 19.90 -17.34
CA GLN A 374 -11.43 21.30 -17.03
C GLN A 374 -10.18 22.19 -17.09
N PRO A 375 -10.34 23.52 -17.26
CA PRO A 375 -9.22 24.46 -17.20
C PRO A 375 -8.49 24.39 -15.86
N LEU A 376 -7.16 24.53 -15.88
CA LEU A 376 -6.39 24.61 -14.63
C LEU A 376 -6.75 25.92 -13.90
N PRO A 377 -6.93 25.89 -12.56
CA PRO A 377 -7.29 27.07 -11.78
C PRO A 377 -6.15 28.10 -11.61
N GLY A 378 -4.99 27.83 -12.19
CA GLY A 378 -3.81 28.71 -12.14
C GLY A 378 -2.59 28.10 -12.83
N PRO A 379 -1.39 28.68 -12.65
CA PRO A 379 -0.16 28.16 -13.22
C PRO A 379 0.19 26.76 -12.67
N ALA A 380 0.37 25.77 -13.54
CA ALA A 380 0.63 24.38 -13.19
C ALA A 380 1.79 24.19 -12.16
N PRO A 381 2.95 24.90 -12.27
CA PRO A 381 4.02 24.76 -11.27
C PRO A 381 3.63 25.21 -9.87
N LEU A 382 2.81 26.27 -9.75
CA LEU A 382 2.35 26.77 -8.45
C LEU A 382 1.32 25.83 -7.83
N ILE A 383 0.38 25.31 -8.64
CA ILE A 383 -0.58 24.29 -8.19
C ILE A 383 0.18 23.06 -7.69
N PHE A 384 1.15 22.57 -8.47
CA PHE A 384 1.96 21.41 -8.08
C PHE A 384 2.72 21.65 -6.77
N ALA A 385 3.40 22.78 -6.63
CA ALA A 385 4.14 23.13 -5.41
C ALA A 385 3.21 23.19 -4.18
N SER A 386 2.02 23.83 -4.34
CA SER A 386 0.99 23.85 -3.29
C SER A 386 0.50 22.44 -2.95
N ASN A 387 0.22 21.62 -3.97
CA ASN A 387 -0.22 20.25 -3.78
C ASN A 387 0.83 19.40 -3.05
N VAL A 388 2.10 19.52 -3.39
CA VAL A 388 3.20 18.85 -2.68
C VAL A 388 3.26 19.29 -1.21
N GLY A 389 3.16 20.61 -0.95
CA GLY A 389 3.12 21.13 0.41
C GLY A 389 1.99 20.52 1.24
N LYS A 390 0.75 20.56 0.72
CA LYS A 390 -0.43 19.95 1.36
C LYS A 390 -0.24 18.45 1.58
N ALA A 391 0.26 17.70 0.57
CA ALA A 391 0.46 16.27 0.68
C ALA A 391 1.54 15.90 1.71
N LEU A 392 2.61 16.67 1.87
CA LEU A 392 3.60 16.45 2.92
C LEU A 392 3.05 16.74 4.31
N MET A 393 2.15 17.72 4.42
CA MET A 393 1.51 18.07 5.70
C MET A 393 0.38 17.10 6.10
N MET A 394 -0.15 16.28 5.18
CA MET A 394 -1.30 15.41 5.46
C MET A 394 -1.09 14.44 6.62
N PHE A 395 0.13 13.99 6.85
CA PHE A 395 0.41 13.01 7.89
C PHE A 395 0.10 13.55 9.29
N ASN A 396 0.41 14.84 9.53
CA ASN A 396 0.36 15.46 10.84
C ASN A 396 -0.64 16.61 10.97
N LEU A 397 -1.18 17.15 9.85
CA LEU A 397 -2.08 18.31 9.91
C LEU A 397 -3.46 18.03 9.29
N ASP A 398 -3.53 17.86 7.96
CA ASP A 398 -4.81 17.89 7.23
C ASP A 398 -4.77 16.91 6.05
N ASP A 399 -5.64 15.89 6.08
CA ASP A 399 -5.74 14.84 5.06
C ASP A 399 -6.68 15.20 3.89
N GLY A 400 -7.21 16.44 3.88
CA GLY A 400 -8.03 17.00 2.81
C GLY A 400 -9.53 16.91 3.03
N GLU A 401 -10.29 17.16 1.98
CA GLU A 401 -11.75 17.36 2.03
C GLU A 401 -12.57 16.13 1.61
N ILE A 402 -11.93 15.04 1.18
CA ILE A 402 -12.64 13.91 0.54
C ILE A 402 -13.28 12.99 1.59
N TRP A 403 -14.53 13.27 1.95
CA TRP A 403 -15.31 12.52 2.95
C TRP A 403 -15.44 11.01 2.67
N VAL A 404 -15.40 10.60 1.39
CA VAL A 404 -15.53 9.17 1.01
C VAL A 404 -14.42 8.32 1.61
N ASN A 405 -13.19 8.81 1.67
CA ASN A 405 -12.02 8.05 2.07
C ASN A 405 -11.24 8.65 3.24
N SER A 406 -11.77 9.72 3.85
CA SER A 406 -11.19 10.36 5.02
C SER A 406 -12.24 10.92 5.98
N ILE A 407 -11.81 11.30 7.16
CA ILE A 407 -12.50 12.25 8.03
C ILE A 407 -11.94 13.62 7.64
N PRO A 408 -12.71 14.48 6.94
CA PRO A 408 -12.18 15.73 6.41
C PRO A 408 -11.48 16.59 7.45
N HIS A 409 -10.38 17.23 7.04
CA HIS A 409 -9.63 18.23 7.82
C HIS A 409 -9.03 17.69 9.13
N ARG A 410 -8.62 16.43 9.16
CA ARG A 410 -7.83 15.90 10.27
C ARG A 410 -6.49 15.33 9.78
N PRO A 411 -5.49 15.09 10.70
CA PRO A 411 -4.28 14.34 10.35
C PRO A 411 -4.59 12.92 9.83
N ALA A 412 -3.86 12.46 8.80
CA ALA A 412 -3.98 11.09 8.29
C ALA A 412 -3.52 10.02 9.28
N LEU A 413 -2.64 10.38 10.22
CA LEU A 413 -2.14 9.51 11.29
C LEU A 413 -2.80 9.86 12.63
N ASP A 414 -2.90 8.87 13.52
CA ASP A 414 -3.27 9.09 14.91
C ASP A 414 -2.15 9.80 15.69
N VAL A 415 -2.46 10.31 16.89
CA VAL A 415 -1.54 11.11 17.69
C VAL A 415 -0.20 10.41 17.94
N VAL A 416 -0.24 9.13 18.27
CA VAL A 416 0.99 8.38 18.58
C VAL A 416 1.80 8.11 17.32
N THR A 417 1.13 7.62 16.28
CA THR A 417 1.79 7.31 15.01
C THR A 417 2.32 8.57 14.32
N GLY A 418 1.58 9.69 14.36
CA GLY A 418 2.00 10.97 13.80
C GLY A 418 3.23 11.54 14.53
N ALA A 419 3.24 11.50 15.86
CA ALA A 419 4.41 11.91 16.66
C ALA A 419 5.64 11.05 16.36
N LEU A 420 5.47 9.71 16.31
CA LEU A 420 6.55 8.78 15.98
C LEU A 420 7.02 8.92 14.53
N PHE A 421 6.12 9.19 13.59
CA PHE A 421 6.47 9.45 12.19
C PHE A 421 7.38 10.68 12.05
N LEU A 422 7.01 11.81 12.68
CA LEU A 422 7.82 13.03 12.64
C LEU A 422 9.22 12.80 13.23
N LEU A 423 9.30 12.16 14.40
CA LEU A 423 10.57 11.81 15.03
C LEU A 423 11.37 10.84 14.15
N GLY A 424 10.73 9.80 13.60
CA GLY A 424 11.34 8.80 12.73
C GLY A 424 11.91 9.40 11.44
N PHE A 425 11.16 10.33 10.84
CA PHE A 425 11.61 11.06 9.66
C PHE A 425 12.92 11.82 9.94
N VAL A 426 12.96 12.58 11.02
CA VAL A 426 14.15 13.36 11.40
C VAL A 426 15.31 12.45 11.80
N LEU A 427 15.05 11.38 12.56
CA LEU A 427 16.08 10.41 12.96
C LEU A 427 16.73 9.71 11.74
N VAL A 428 15.92 9.29 10.77
CA VAL A 428 16.41 8.66 9.55
C VAL A 428 17.16 9.68 8.67
N LEU A 429 16.68 10.92 8.57
CA LEU A 429 17.38 12.00 7.88
C LEU A 429 18.76 12.25 8.49
N ILE A 430 18.87 12.34 9.81
CA ILE A 430 20.16 12.53 10.51
C ILE A 430 21.05 11.31 10.32
N ARG A 431 20.50 10.08 10.38
CA ARG A 431 21.26 8.85 10.10
C ARG A 431 21.81 8.88 8.66
N TYR A 432 21.00 9.29 7.69
CA TYR A 432 21.45 9.45 6.30
C TYR A 432 22.58 10.50 6.18
N ILE A 433 22.43 11.67 6.78
CA ILE A 433 23.45 12.72 6.73
C ILE A 433 24.79 12.23 7.29
N ARG A 434 24.76 11.43 8.37
CA ARG A 434 25.96 10.91 9.04
C ARG A 434 26.58 9.70 8.36
N LYS A 435 25.75 8.77 7.87
CA LYS A 435 26.21 7.45 7.38
C LYS A 435 26.09 7.26 5.87
N ARG A 436 25.30 8.09 5.18
CA ARG A 436 25.10 8.04 3.73
C ARG A 436 24.65 6.66 3.22
N HIS A 437 23.73 6.00 3.92
CA HIS A 437 23.09 4.78 3.45
C HIS A 437 21.96 5.11 2.47
N TRP A 438 22.01 4.54 1.27
CA TRP A 438 21.03 4.80 0.22
C TRP A 438 19.59 4.42 0.63
N GLN A 439 19.44 3.36 1.46
CA GLN A 439 18.12 2.93 1.96
C GLN A 439 17.42 4.02 2.79
N ASP A 440 18.18 4.75 3.60
CA ASP A 440 17.65 5.85 4.39
C ASP A 440 17.12 6.96 3.49
N LEU A 441 17.89 7.37 2.49
CA LEU A 441 17.47 8.38 1.54
C LEU A 441 16.27 7.90 0.72
N PHE A 442 16.29 6.64 0.27
CA PHE A 442 15.18 6.06 -0.47
C PHE A 442 13.88 6.03 0.38
N LEU A 443 13.96 5.64 1.65
CA LEU A 443 12.80 5.62 2.55
C LEU A 443 12.16 7.02 2.67
N LEU A 444 12.99 8.08 2.78
CA LEU A 444 12.50 9.46 2.86
C LEU A 444 11.92 9.95 1.52
N VAL A 445 12.61 9.71 0.40
CA VAL A 445 12.22 10.16 -0.94
C VAL A 445 11.01 9.38 -1.47
N SER A 446 10.83 8.13 -1.05
CA SER A 446 9.68 7.33 -1.46
C SER A 446 8.34 7.92 -1.00
N ILE A 447 8.31 8.70 0.10
CA ILE A 447 7.07 9.35 0.58
C ILE A 447 6.50 10.31 -0.47
N PRO A 448 7.19 11.40 -0.87
CA PRO A 448 6.64 12.31 -1.88
C PRO A 448 6.45 11.62 -3.24
N LEU A 449 7.28 10.65 -3.62
CA LEU A 449 7.09 9.91 -4.86
C LEU A 449 5.80 9.08 -4.87
N LEU A 450 5.48 8.40 -3.77
CA LEU A 450 4.24 7.62 -3.64
C LEU A 450 2.99 8.49 -3.45
N GLN A 451 3.17 9.79 -3.15
CA GLN A 451 2.09 10.79 -3.12
C GLN A 451 1.86 11.46 -4.49
N LEU A 452 2.73 11.25 -5.49
CA LEU A 452 2.59 11.88 -6.81
C LEU A 452 1.20 11.68 -7.45
N PRO A 453 0.52 10.51 -7.32
CA PRO A 453 -0.83 10.37 -7.87
C PRO A 453 -1.86 11.33 -7.26
N SER A 454 -1.63 11.81 -6.04
CA SER A 454 -2.45 12.85 -5.42
C SER A 454 -1.98 14.25 -5.84
N THR A 455 -0.68 14.54 -5.75
CA THR A 455 -0.12 15.87 -6.01
C THR A 455 -0.20 16.30 -7.47
N LEU A 456 -0.23 15.34 -8.40
CA LEU A 456 -0.42 15.56 -9.83
C LEU A 456 -1.89 15.81 -10.23
N SER A 457 -2.81 15.93 -9.28
CA SER A 457 -4.19 16.35 -9.53
C SER A 457 -4.27 17.87 -9.77
N LEU A 458 -3.69 18.33 -10.88
CA LEU A 458 -3.54 19.76 -11.18
C LEU A 458 -4.86 20.43 -11.58
N ALA A 459 -5.70 19.68 -12.30
CA ALA A 459 -7.03 20.17 -12.68
C ALA A 459 -8.01 20.17 -11.49
N PHE A 460 -7.76 19.33 -10.46
CA PHE A 460 -8.62 19.19 -9.28
C PHE A 460 -7.81 19.35 -7.98
N PRO A 461 -7.22 20.52 -7.69
CA PRO A 461 -6.36 20.69 -6.52
C PRO A 461 -7.10 20.60 -5.17
N GLY A 462 -8.43 20.78 -5.15
CA GLY A 462 -9.27 20.53 -3.97
C GLY A 462 -9.36 19.05 -3.59
N GLU A 463 -9.08 18.13 -4.54
CA GLU A 463 -9.01 16.70 -4.24
C GLU A 463 -7.63 16.25 -3.71
N ASN A 464 -6.74 17.17 -3.37
CA ASN A 464 -5.41 16.90 -2.83
C ASN A 464 -5.23 17.62 -1.49
N PRO A 465 -4.76 16.88 -0.46
CA PRO A 465 -4.36 15.48 -0.47
C PRO A 465 -5.54 14.50 -0.50
N ALA A 466 -5.27 13.24 -0.90
CA ALA A 466 -6.28 12.19 -0.96
C ALA A 466 -5.72 10.87 -0.43
N LEU A 467 -6.30 10.33 0.65
CA LEU A 467 -5.82 9.12 1.32
C LEU A 467 -5.75 7.89 0.39
N ASN A 468 -6.69 7.74 -0.53
CA ASN A 468 -6.71 6.65 -1.50
C ASN A 468 -5.59 6.75 -2.54
N ARG A 469 -5.31 7.97 -3.07
CA ARG A 469 -4.26 8.18 -4.08
C ARG A 469 -2.86 8.24 -3.48
N ALA A 470 -2.74 8.63 -2.22
CA ALA A 470 -1.50 8.57 -1.45
C ALA A 470 -1.34 7.26 -0.66
N GLY A 471 -2.25 6.29 -0.82
CA GLY A 471 -2.37 5.10 0.04
C GLY A 471 -1.07 4.32 0.26
N ALA A 472 -0.21 4.24 -0.76
CA ALA A 472 1.08 3.55 -0.63
C ALA A 472 2.13 4.34 0.16
N ALA A 473 2.00 5.67 0.29
CA ALA A 473 2.92 6.48 1.12
C ALA A 473 2.77 6.17 2.63
N SER A 474 1.67 5.50 3.01
CA SER A 474 1.50 4.97 4.37
C SER A 474 2.57 3.94 4.74
N ILE A 475 3.08 3.15 3.77
CA ILE A 475 4.09 2.12 4.00
C ILE A 475 5.38 2.72 4.60
N PRO A 476 6.10 3.64 3.90
CA PRO A 476 7.27 4.28 4.49
C PRO A 476 6.93 5.09 5.76
N ALA A 477 5.72 5.65 5.89
CA ALA A 477 5.32 6.37 7.10
C ALA A 477 5.27 5.45 8.32
N PHE A 478 4.63 4.28 8.22
CA PHE A 478 4.61 3.30 9.33
C PHE A 478 6.00 2.70 9.62
N LEU A 479 6.84 2.54 8.61
CA LEU A 479 8.22 2.10 8.82
C LEU A 479 9.04 3.14 9.60
N LEU A 480 8.90 4.42 9.29
CA LEU A 480 9.55 5.51 10.03
C LEU A 480 9.06 5.58 11.48
N ALA A 481 7.74 5.50 11.69
CA ALA A 481 7.16 5.46 13.03
C ALA A 481 7.65 4.26 13.84
N ALA A 482 7.72 3.07 13.22
CA ALA A 482 8.23 1.86 13.84
C ALA A 482 9.73 1.93 14.18
N LEU A 483 10.54 2.54 13.32
CA LEU A 483 11.96 2.80 13.60
C LEU A 483 12.14 3.75 14.79
N ALA A 484 11.32 4.81 14.90
CA ALA A 484 11.35 5.71 16.04
C ALA A 484 10.96 4.98 17.33
N LEU A 485 9.92 4.15 17.30
CA LEU A 485 9.47 3.39 18.47
C LEU A 485 10.53 2.37 18.91
N ASP A 486 11.16 1.66 17.96
CA ASP A 486 12.27 0.75 18.25
C ASP A 486 13.47 1.48 18.86
N GLY A 487 13.81 2.65 18.30
CA GLY A 487 14.85 3.53 18.83
C GLY A 487 14.56 4.01 20.26
N LEU A 488 13.29 4.32 20.58
CA LEU A 488 12.84 4.65 21.94
C LEU A 488 13.08 3.47 22.89
N VAL A 489 12.60 2.27 22.53
CA VAL A 489 12.78 1.06 23.34
C VAL A 489 14.27 0.78 23.59
N THR A 490 15.10 0.92 22.57
CA THR A 490 16.56 0.71 22.66
C THR A 490 17.21 1.74 23.57
N SER A 491 16.84 3.01 23.45
CA SER A 491 17.35 4.10 24.28
C SER A 491 16.98 3.95 25.76
N LEU A 492 15.73 3.59 26.05
CA LEU A 492 15.27 3.37 27.43
C LEU A 492 16.01 2.20 28.09
N LYS A 493 16.25 1.10 27.36
CA LYS A 493 17.06 -0.04 27.84
C LYS A 493 18.52 0.34 28.05
N GLY A 494 19.11 1.11 27.16
CA GLY A 494 20.50 1.60 27.27
C GLY A 494 20.74 2.46 28.50
N ARG A 495 19.70 3.09 29.06
CA ARG A 495 19.75 3.86 30.32
C ARG A 495 19.54 3.01 31.58
N GLY A 496 19.50 1.70 31.47
CA GLY A 496 19.32 0.80 32.60
C GLY A 496 17.88 0.76 33.15
N LEU A 497 16.89 1.32 32.43
CA LEU A 497 15.49 1.20 32.84
C LEU A 497 15.05 -0.27 32.83
N ARG A 498 14.35 -0.67 33.90
CA ARG A 498 13.81 -2.03 34.02
C ARG A 498 12.96 -2.37 32.79
N ASN A 499 13.07 -3.59 32.30
CA ASN A 499 12.28 -4.07 31.15
C ASN A 499 10.77 -3.81 31.30
N VAL A 500 10.25 -3.95 32.53
CA VAL A 500 8.82 -3.68 32.84
C VAL A 500 8.44 -2.24 32.53
N VAL A 501 9.27 -1.27 32.92
CA VAL A 501 9.01 0.16 32.67
C VAL A 501 9.08 0.47 31.17
N THR A 502 10.12 -0.04 30.48
CA THR A 502 10.29 0.18 29.05
C THR A 502 9.11 -0.39 28.24
N TRP A 503 8.74 -1.63 28.50
CA TRP A 503 7.62 -2.26 27.80
C TRP A 503 6.26 -1.73 28.27
N GLY A 504 6.14 -1.29 29.53
CA GLY A 504 4.95 -0.60 30.06
C GLY A 504 4.68 0.71 29.32
N LEU A 505 5.70 1.57 29.18
CA LEU A 505 5.59 2.82 28.40
C LEU A 505 5.27 2.56 26.93
N THR A 506 5.93 1.57 26.32
CA THR A 506 5.64 1.17 24.93
C THR A 506 4.19 0.67 24.81
N GLY A 507 3.74 -0.15 25.78
CA GLY A 507 2.37 -0.66 25.82
C GLY A 507 1.33 0.45 25.96
N ILE A 508 1.58 1.46 26.81
CA ILE A 508 0.69 2.63 26.95
C ILE A 508 0.55 3.36 25.61
N LEU A 509 1.66 3.65 24.92
CA LEU A 509 1.61 4.31 23.61
C LEU A 509 0.78 3.49 22.61
N LEU A 510 1.03 2.19 22.52
CA LEU A 510 0.32 1.31 21.58
C LEU A 510 -1.17 1.19 21.93
N VAL A 511 -1.53 1.07 23.21
CA VAL A 511 -2.94 1.02 23.66
C VAL A 511 -3.64 2.36 23.37
N THR A 512 -3.00 3.49 23.62
CA THR A 512 -3.54 4.81 23.27
C THR A 512 -3.82 4.90 21.76
N SER A 513 -2.88 4.46 20.92
CA SER A 513 -3.07 4.40 19.46
C SER A 513 -4.23 3.48 19.06
N VAL A 514 -4.36 2.28 19.68
CA VAL A 514 -5.49 1.36 19.45
C VAL A 514 -6.82 2.03 19.77
N LEU A 515 -6.95 2.64 20.94
CA LEU A 515 -8.20 3.27 21.39
C LEU A 515 -8.59 4.45 20.49
N GLN A 516 -7.63 5.29 20.13
CA GLN A 516 -7.89 6.42 19.23
C GLN A 516 -8.31 5.92 17.82
N ASN A 517 -7.58 4.97 17.24
CA ASN A 517 -7.93 4.42 15.93
C ASN A 517 -9.26 3.66 15.93
N TYR A 518 -9.62 3.00 17.05
CA TYR A 518 -10.93 2.39 17.19
C TYR A 518 -12.04 3.43 17.07
N ASN A 519 -11.95 4.52 17.83
CA ASN A 519 -12.90 5.62 17.72
C ASN A 519 -12.93 6.25 16.32
N LEU A 520 -11.75 6.49 15.73
CA LEU A 520 -11.64 7.08 14.39
C LEU A 520 -12.30 6.21 13.31
N VAL A 521 -12.11 4.89 13.35
CA VAL A 521 -12.62 3.99 12.30
C VAL A 521 -14.11 3.68 12.50
N PHE A 522 -14.51 3.32 13.73
CA PHE A 522 -15.83 2.73 13.98
C PHE A 522 -16.88 3.75 14.41
N ASP A 523 -16.47 4.94 14.85
CA ASP A 523 -17.39 6.00 15.26
C ASP A 523 -17.24 7.25 14.37
N THR A 524 -16.11 7.94 14.43
CA THR A 524 -15.94 9.24 13.76
C THR A 524 -16.08 9.13 12.24
N PHE A 525 -15.36 8.18 11.60
CA PHE A 525 -15.46 7.96 10.15
C PHE A 525 -16.85 7.43 9.76
N ALA A 526 -17.42 6.49 10.52
CA ALA A 526 -18.74 5.96 10.24
C ALA A 526 -19.80 7.07 10.23
N ASN A 527 -19.75 7.98 11.21
CA ASN A 527 -20.69 9.10 11.30
C ASN A 527 -20.41 10.16 10.21
N SER A 528 -19.14 10.53 9.95
CA SER A 528 -18.76 11.46 8.89
C SER A 528 -19.20 10.96 7.52
N PHE A 529 -18.96 9.68 7.24
CA PHE A 529 -19.36 9.05 5.98
C PHE A 529 -20.88 9.05 5.82
N ARG A 530 -21.64 8.71 6.86
CA ARG A 530 -23.11 8.72 6.83
C ARG A 530 -23.69 10.12 6.59
N MET A 531 -23.08 11.17 7.15
CA MET A 531 -23.50 12.55 6.90
C MET A 531 -23.17 13.04 5.49
N GLY A 532 -22.09 12.56 4.89
CA GLY A 532 -21.70 12.91 3.52
C GLY A 532 -22.37 12.05 2.44
N SER A 533 -22.93 10.90 2.80
CA SER A 533 -23.59 9.99 1.85
C SER A 533 -25.09 10.25 1.75
N TRP A 534 -25.68 9.82 0.63
CA TRP A 534 -27.12 9.83 0.47
C TRP A 534 -27.74 8.57 1.12
N ASN A 535 -29.03 8.62 1.46
CA ASN A 535 -29.76 7.48 2.04
C ASN A 535 -30.11 6.42 0.97
N THR A 536 -29.10 5.94 0.24
CA THR A 536 -29.27 5.00 -0.89
C THR A 536 -29.82 3.65 -0.45
N SER A 537 -29.48 3.21 0.78
CA SER A 537 -30.02 1.97 1.35
C SER A 537 -31.52 2.08 1.66
N ASP A 538 -31.97 3.20 2.21
CA ASP A 538 -33.36 3.46 2.49
C ASP A 538 -34.19 3.60 1.21
N MET A 539 -33.66 4.33 0.21
CA MET A 539 -34.29 4.40 -1.11
C MET A 539 -34.44 3.02 -1.74
N GLY A 540 -33.39 2.21 -1.72
CA GLY A 540 -33.44 0.84 -2.24
C GLY A 540 -34.42 -0.07 -1.47
N ARG A 541 -34.59 0.14 -0.16
CA ARG A 541 -35.60 -0.58 0.64
C ARG A 541 -37.02 -0.21 0.20
N VAL A 542 -37.31 1.08 0.11
CA VAL A 542 -38.63 1.58 -0.32
C VAL A 542 -38.96 1.07 -1.73
N ILE A 543 -37.99 1.11 -2.67
CA ILE A 543 -38.19 0.59 -4.03
C ILE A 543 -38.55 -0.91 -3.99
N ARG A 544 -37.81 -1.72 -3.22
CA ARG A 544 -38.09 -3.17 -3.09
C ARG A 544 -39.46 -3.45 -2.44
N GLU A 545 -39.84 -2.73 -1.39
CA GLU A 545 -41.15 -2.86 -0.74
C GLU A 545 -42.27 -2.52 -1.72
N PHE A 546 -42.09 -1.49 -2.53
CA PHE A 546 -43.02 -1.13 -3.58
C PHE A 546 -43.14 -2.23 -4.65
N GLU A 547 -42.00 -2.72 -5.16
CA GLU A 547 -41.98 -3.80 -6.14
C GLU A 547 -42.64 -5.07 -5.61
N GLN A 548 -42.40 -5.43 -4.36
CA GLN A 548 -43.07 -6.57 -3.71
C GLN A 548 -44.61 -6.39 -3.59
N THR A 549 -45.04 -5.15 -3.45
CA THR A 549 -46.48 -4.82 -3.26
C THR A 549 -47.21 -4.74 -4.59
N TYR A 550 -46.58 -4.15 -5.60
CA TYR A 550 -47.26 -3.81 -6.88
C TYR A 550 -46.74 -4.62 -8.07
N GLY A 551 -45.71 -5.43 -7.91
CA GLY A 551 -45.14 -6.30 -8.94
C GLY A 551 -44.33 -5.59 -10.02
N THR A 552 -44.11 -4.27 -9.90
CA THR A 552 -43.36 -3.47 -10.89
C THR A 552 -42.67 -2.27 -10.24
N THR A 553 -41.56 -1.82 -10.84
CA THR A 553 -40.86 -0.59 -10.48
C THR A 553 -41.08 0.55 -11.48
N GLU A 554 -41.83 0.34 -12.56
CA GLU A 554 -41.99 1.29 -13.68
C GLU A 554 -42.67 2.62 -13.27
N THR A 555 -43.42 2.63 -12.17
CA THR A 555 -44.13 3.82 -11.67
C THR A 555 -43.39 4.52 -10.52
N ILE A 556 -42.17 4.10 -10.21
CA ILE A 556 -41.35 4.72 -9.16
C ILE A 556 -40.49 5.85 -9.78
N TRP A 557 -40.59 7.03 -9.20
CA TRP A 557 -39.81 8.19 -9.59
C TRP A 557 -38.90 8.61 -8.45
N VAL A 558 -37.58 8.67 -8.72
CA VAL A 558 -36.61 9.27 -7.80
C VAL A 558 -36.38 10.71 -8.23
N VAL A 559 -36.78 11.66 -7.42
CA VAL A 559 -36.60 13.08 -7.68
C VAL A 559 -35.33 13.53 -6.96
N PRO A 560 -34.27 13.92 -7.68
CA PRO A 560 -33.09 14.49 -7.04
C PRO A 560 -33.44 15.90 -6.52
N PHE A 561 -32.95 16.23 -5.33
CA PHE A 561 -33.02 17.58 -4.78
C PHE A 561 -31.98 18.48 -5.42
#